data_51a24899bfd72a8af33fd2f89676a27a
#
_entry.id   51a24899bfd72a8af33fd2f89676a27a
#
_cell.length_a   1.000
_cell.length_b   1.000
_cell.length_c   1.000
_cell.angle_alpha   90.00
_cell.angle_beta   90.00
_cell.angle_gamma   90.00
#
_symmetry.space_group_name_H-M   'P 1'
#
loop_
_entity.id
_entity.type
_entity.pdbx_description
1 polymer ?
#
loop_
_entity_poly.entity_id
_entity_poly.type
_entity_poly.pdbx_seq_one_letter_code
_entity_poly.pdbx_strand_id
1 'polypeptide(L)'
;MIITDIKAVYPTRKNRFLGIWQEYYWQIVVRVETNRGIIGYGYGGGGDPGRLIVNGHFRDLLIGRAVDDISDIKRIWDYLYLKSLPYGQAGITIMALSGIDLALWDLLGKAEKKPVYSLIGGLKKEKVRAYATGGNPSQVSDLGYTALKFSHEWQSESDYETAIASAERFRNLLGKDALLMFDCYMSWDATVAIRMRELLAIYEPIGLRIF
;
A
#
# COMPACT_ATOMS: atom_id res chain seq x y z
N MET A 1 5.87 4.45 27.51
CA MET A 1 5.22 5.71 27.04
C MET A 1 3.72 5.50 27.12
N ILE A 2 2.95 6.52 27.48
CA ILE A 2 1.48 6.43 27.54
C ILE A 2 0.90 7.32 26.45
N ILE A 3 -0.03 6.78 25.67
CA ILE A 3 -0.75 7.53 24.63
C ILE A 3 -1.62 8.58 25.30
N THR A 4 -1.43 9.86 24.95
CA THR A 4 -2.16 11.01 25.51
C THR A 4 -3.17 11.61 24.52
N ASP A 5 -2.89 11.49 23.23
CA ASP A 5 -3.83 11.89 22.18
C ASP A 5 -3.62 11.09 20.90
N ILE A 6 -4.71 10.98 20.14
CA ILE A 6 -4.70 10.43 18.78
C ILE A 6 -5.65 11.23 17.91
N LYS A 7 -5.20 11.60 16.74
CA LYS A 7 -5.98 12.38 15.79
C LYS A 7 -5.70 11.95 14.35
N ALA A 8 -6.76 11.67 13.61
CA ALA A 8 -6.70 11.52 12.16
C ALA A 8 -7.21 12.78 11.47
N VAL A 9 -6.55 13.13 10.39
CA VAL A 9 -7.01 14.16 9.44
C VAL A 9 -7.18 13.53 8.07
N TYR A 10 -8.19 14.01 7.35
CA TYR A 10 -8.43 13.63 5.96
C TYR A 10 -8.08 14.81 5.06
N PRO A 11 -6.97 14.73 4.28
CA PRO A 11 -6.62 15.78 3.33
C PRO A 11 -7.66 15.85 2.21
N THR A 12 -8.40 16.95 2.10
CA THR A 12 -9.48 17.11 1.11
C THR A 12 -9.02 17.69 -0.22
N ARG A 13 -7.71 17.68 -0.51
CA ARG A 13 -7.19 18.24 -1.75
C ARG A 13 -7.52 17.32 -2.93
N LYS A 14 -8.24 17.86 -3.93
CA LYS A 14 -8.47 17.16 -5.19
C LYS A 14 -7.15 16.97 -5.93
N ASN A 15 -6.91 15.74 -6.38
CA ASN A 15 -5.78 15.44 -7.23
C ASN A 15 -6.22 15.47 -8.70
N ARG A 16 -5.82 16.48 -9.43
CA ARG A 16 -6.20 16.67 -10.85
C ARG A 16 -5.45 15.74 -11.82
N PHE A 17 -4.48 14.96 -11.35
CA PHE A 17 -3.55 14.24 -12.25
C PHE A 17 -3.79 12.75 -12.34
N LEU A 18 -4.69 12.15 -11.58
CA LEU A 18 -4.71 10.71 -11.38
C LEU A 18 -6.02 10.01 -11.79
N GLY A 19 -6.87 10.65 -12.59
CA GLY A 19 -8.10 10.04 -13.12
C GLY A 19 -9.24 9.89 -12.11
N ILE A 20 -10.31 9.21 -12.52
CA ILE A 20 -11.57 9.10 -11.74
C ILE A 20 -11.38 8.46 -10.37
N TRP A 21 -10.51 7.46 -10.26
CA TRP A 21 -10.20 6.76 -9.01
C TRP A 21 -9.47 7.62 -7.98
N GLN A 22 -8.89 8.71 -8.42
CA GLN A 22 -7.90 9.45 -7.68
C GLN A 22 -8.23 10.94 -7.58
N GLU A 23 -9.45 11.32 -7.92
CA GLU A 23 -9.93 12.70 -7.73
C GLU A 23 -9.80 13.12 -6.26
N TYR A 24 -9.94 12.16 -5.34
CA TYR A 24 -9.75 12.36 -3.92
C TYR A 24 -8.72 11.36 -3.38
N TYR A 25 -7.80 11.81 -2.56
CA TYR A 25 -6.99 10.90 -1.76
C TYR A 25 -7.90 10.20 -0.73
N TRP A 26 -7.89 8.88 -0.73
CA TRP A 26 -8.61 8.11 0.29
C TRP A 26 -7.79 7.92 1.57
N GLN A 27 -6.56 8.43 1.59
CA GLN A 27 -5.65 8.34 2.70
C GLN A 27 -6.03 9.33 3.80
N ILE A 28 -5.94 8.85 5.03
CA ILE A 28 -5.95 9.67 6.23
C ILE A 28 -4.55 9.70 6.82
N VAL A 29 -4.20 10.79 7.48
CA VAL A 29 -2.96 10.90 8.26
C VAL A 29 -3.33 10.78 9.73
N VAL A 30 -2.75 9.79 10.41
CA VAL A 30 -2.94 9.53 11.83
C VAL A 30 -1.73 10.04 12.60
N ARG A 31 -1.98 10.77 13.68
CA ARG A 31 -0.99 11.29 14.61
C ARG A 31 -1.28 10.73 15.99
N VAL A 32 -0.27 10.11 16.63
CA VAL A 32 -0.35 9.59 18.00
C VAL A 32 0.64 10.34 18.86
N GLU A 33 0.19 10.90 19.99
CA GLU A 33 1.02 11.60 20.96
C GLU A 33 1.17 10.82 22.24
N THR A 34 2.28 11.04 22.93
CA THR A 34 2.58 10.39 24.21
C THR A 34 2.93 11.39 25.31
N ASN A 35 2.84 10.94 26.55
CA ASN A 35 3.27 11.69 27.74
C ASN A 35 4.78 12.01 27.79
N ARG A 36 5.58 11.45 26.87
CA ARG A 36 7.01 11.76 26.72
C ARG A 36 7.27 12.80 25.61
N GLY A 37 6.22 13.39 25.00
CA GLY A 37 6.35 14.34 23.90
C GLY A 37 6.78 13.71 22.57
N ILE A 38 6.87 12.39 22.49
CA ILE A 38 7.16 11.67 21.23
C ILE A 38 5.86 11.56 20.46
N ILE A 39 5.93 11.87 19.17
CA ILE A 39 4.80 11.85 18.25
C ILE A 39 5.09 10.87 17.11
N GLY A 40 4.19 9.92 16.90
CA GLY A 40 4.20 9.00 15.77
C GLY A 40 3.19 9.43 14.71
N TYR A 41 3.54 9.19 13.45
CA TYR A 41 2.70 9.43 12.29
C TYR A 41 2.52 8.17 11.47
N GLY A 42 1.30 7.93 11.01
CA GLY A 42 0.98 6.88 10.07
C GLY A 42 -0.02 7.36 9.05
N TYR A 43 -0.12 6.68 7.93
CA TYR A 43 -1.20 6.91 7.00
C TYR A 43 -2.07 5.65 6.90
N GLY A 44 -3.37 5.87 6.87
CA GLY A 44 -4.37 4.84 6.66
C GLY A 44 -5.22 5.16 5.44
N GLY A 45 -6.34 4.50 5.33
CA GLY A 45 -7.29 4.71 4.25
C GLY A 45 -8.71 4.96 4.76
N GLY A 46 -9.66 4.88 3.83
CA GLY A 46 -11.09 4.99 4.10
C GLY A 46 -11.64 6.42 4.12
N GLY A 47 -10.82 7.42 3.78
CA GLY A 47 -11.25 8.81 3.68
C GLY A 47 -11.90 9.32 4.97
N ASP A 48 -12.97 10.12 4.84
CA ASP A 48 -13.67 10.67 6.00
C ASP A 48 -14.28 9.63 6.95
N PRO A 49 -14.90 8.52 6.48
CA PRO A 49 -15.30 7.43 7.36
C PRO A 49 -14.16 6.84 8.18
N GLY A 50 -12.98 6.62 7.58
CA GLY A 50 -11.80 6.15 8.30
C GLY A 50 -11.33 7.14 9.37
N ARG A 51 -11.33 8.43 9.06
CA ARG A 51 -11.04 9.52 10.02
C ARG A 51 -11.99 9.49 11.22
N LEU A 52 -13.29 9.30 10.98
CA LEU A 52 -14.29 9.24 12.04
C LEU A 52 -14.08 8.02 12.95
N ILE A 53 -13.74 6.87 12.41
CA ILE A 53 -13.42 5.66 13.19
C ILE A 53 -12.23 5.92 14.11
N VAL A 54 -11.15 6.53 13.59
CA VAL A 54 -9.96 6.84 14.40
C VAL A 54 -10.28 7.84 15.49
N ASN A 55 -10.92 8.98 15.14
CA ASN A 55 -11.17 10.08 16.06
C ASN A 55 -12.28 9.83 17.09
N GLY A 56 -13.11 8.82 16.84
CA GLY A 56 -14.15 8.35 17.75
C GLY A 56 -13.72 7.06 18.44
N HIS A 57 -14.27 5.94 18.01
CA HIS A 57 -14.16 4.66 18.70
C HIS A 57 -12.71 4.26 19.04
N PHE A 58 -11.78 4.34 18.09
CA PHE A 58 -10.40 3.93 18.35
C PHE A 58 -9.68 4.89 19.31
N ARG A 59 -9.97 6.19 19.24
CA ARG A 59 -9.42 7.17 20.19
C ARG A 59 -9.76 6.81 21.63
N ASP A 60 -11.02 6.55 21.91
CA ASP A 60 -11.50 6.23 23.27
C ASP A 60 -10.89 4.93 23.81
N LEU A 61 -10.56 3.99 22.92
CA LEU A 61 -9.92 2.73 23.28
C LEU A 61 -8.40 2.84 23.49
N LEU A 62 -7.75 3.89 22.96
CA LEU A 62 -6.30 4.02 22.93
C LEU A 62 -5.73 4.96 23.98
N ILE A 63 -6.45 6.02 24.35
CA ILE A 63 -6.00 6.96 25.34
C ILE A 63 -5.70 6.24 26.66
N GLY A 64 -4.53 6.51 27.25
CA GLY A 64 -4.05 5.89 28.46
C GLY A 64 -3.34 4.53 28.29
N ARG A 65 -3.24 3.99 27.08
CA ARG A 65 -2.49 2.74 26.83
C ARG A 65 -1.00 2.98 26.75
N ALA A 66 -0.26 2.00 27.25
CA ALA A 66 1.19 1.99 27.14
C ALA A 66 1.65 1.49 25.75
N VAL A 67 2.75 2.07 25.27
CA VAL A 67 3.51 1.62 24.10
C VAL A 67 4.99 1.69 24.44
N ASP A 68 5.53 0.62 24.99
CA ASP A 68 6.93 0.56 25.40
C ASP A 68 7.76 -0.40 24.55
N ASP A 69 7.12 -1.39 23.94
CA ASP A 69 7.77 -2.39 23.09
C ASP A 69 6.86 -2.87 21.92
N ILE A 70 7.42 -3.75 21.11
CA ILE A 70 6.72 -4.35 19.95
C ILE A 70 5.47 -5.15 20.38
N SER A 71 5.52 -5.79 21.54
CA SER A 71 4.40 -6.59 22.05
C SER A 71 3.18 -5.73 22.38
N ASP A 72 3.42 -4.47 22.79
CA ASP A 72 2.36 -3.49 23.01
C ASP A 72 1.66 -3.13 21.72
N ILE A 73 2.42 -2.88 20.65
CA ILE A 73 1.85 -2.60 19.31
C ILE A 73 0.95 -3.74 18.86
N LYS A 74 1.42 -4.98 18.99
CA LYS A 74 0.64 -6.16 18.64
C LYS A 74 -0.63 -6.28 19.49
N ARG A 75 -0.53 -6.11 20.82
CA ARG A 75 -1.68 -6.15 21.73
C ARG A 75 -2.70 -5.06 21.40
N ILE A 76 -2.25 -3.85 21.05
CA ILE A 76 -3.12 -2.75 20.65
C ILE A 76 -3.83 -3.11 19.34
N TRP A 77 -3.09 -3.63 18.35
CA TRP A 77 -3.68 -4.04 17.07
C TRP A 77 -4.78 -5.09 17.27
N ASP A 78 -4.45 -6.18 17.98
CA ASP A 78 -5.41 -7.27 18.26
C ASP A 78 -6.64 -6.74 19.03
N TYR A 79 -6.41 -5.86 19.99
CA TYR A 79 -7.50 -5.27 20.79
C TYR A 79 -8.43 -4.39 19.93
N LEU A 80 -7.89 -3.49 19.11
CA LEU A 80 -8.70 -2.65 18.24
C LEU A 80 -9.45 -3.48 17.18
N TYR A 81 -8.79 -4.49 16.62
CA TYR A 81 -9.43 -5.42 15.69
C TYR A 81 -10.64 -6.10 16.34
N LEU A 82 -10.45 -6.71 17.51
CA LEU A 82 -11.55 -7.38 18.24
C LEU A 82 -12.68 -6.42 18.60
N LYS A 83 -12.38 -5.20 19.02
CA LYS A 83 -13.39 -4.19 19.37
C LYS A 83 -14.15 -3.65 18.17
N SER A 84 -13.61 -3.77 16.97
CA SER A 84 -14.24 -3.33 15.73
C SER A 84 -15.00 -4.43 14.97
N LEU A 85 -14.90 -5.70 15.37
CA LEU A 85 -15.56 -6.84 14.72
C LEU A 85 -17.05 -6.61 14.40
N PRO A 86 -17.86 -5.97 15.26
CA PRO A 86 -19.29 -5.77 14.99
C PRO A 86 -19.59 -4.95 13.74
N TYR A 87 -18.66 -4.09 13.29
CA TYR A 87 -18.89 -3.20 12.15
C TYR A 87 -17.79 -3.25 11.09
N GLY A 88 -16.70 -4.04 11.29
CA GLY A 88 -15.66 -4.11 10.28
C GLY A 88 -14.55 -5.12 10.56
N GLN A 89 -14.57 -6.23 9.83
CA GLN A 89 -13.45 -7.20 9.78
C GLN A 89 -12.51 -6.95 8.61
N ALA A 90 -12.89 -6.08 7.69
CA ALA A 90 -12.17 -5.73 6.46
C ALA A 90 -12.53 -4.31 6.02
N GLY A 91 -11.95 -3.85 4.93
CA GLY A 91 -12.31 -2.56 4.32
C GLY A 91 -11.93 -1.36 5.19
N ILE A 92 -12.83 -0.40 5.30
CA ILE A 92 -12.57 0.93 5.88
C ILE A 92 -12.03 0.85 7.31
N THR A 93 -12.55 -0.05 8.12
CA THR A 93 -12.10 -0.22 9.51
C THR A 93 -10.64 -0.66 9.58
N ILE A 94 -10.25 -1.63 8.78
CA ILE A 94 -8.86 -2.10 8.71
C ILE A 94 -7.95 -1.05 8.10
N MET A 95 -8.42 -0.29 7.12
CA MET A 95 -7.69 0.86 6.57
C MET A 95 -7.45 1.94 7.63
N ALA A 96 -8.42 2.21 8.50
CA ALA A 96 -8.25 3.13 9.62
C ALA A 96 -7.27 2.59 10.68
N LEU A 97 -7.41 1.29 11.02
CA LEU A 97 -6.52 0.60 11.95
C LEU A 97 -5.07 0.59 11.46
N SER A 98 -4.84 0.39 10.15
CA SER A 98 -3.49 0.41 9.58
C SER A 98 -2.78 1.75 9.77
N GLY A 99 -3.53 2.86 9.72
CA GLY A 99 -2.98 4.19 9.99
C GLY A 99 -2.49 4.35 11.44
N ILE A 100 -3.21 3.76 12.38
CA ILE A 100 -2.81 3.72 13.80
C ILE A 100 -1.57 2.82 13.96
N ASP A 101 -1.58 1.64 13.38
CA ASP A 101 -0.47 0.69 13.44
C ASP A 101 0.84 1.33 12.96
N LEU A 102 0.82 1.95 11.78
CA LEU A 102 1.98 2.67 11.26
C LEU A 102 2.43 3.81 12.18
N ALA A 103 1.50 4.55 12.80
CA ALA A 103 1.85 5.60 13.74
C ALA A 103 2.50 5.06 15.01
N LEU A 104 2.09 3.89 15.49
CA LEU A 104 2.71 3.23 16.66
C LEU A 104 4.11 2.72 16.35
N TRP A 105 4.33 2.16 15.16
CA TRP A 105 5.67 1.75 14.70
C TRP A 105 6.62 2.94 14.56
N ASP A 106 6.15 4.06 13.97
CA ASP A 106 6.92 5.31 13.87
C ASP A 106 7.27 5.86 15.25
N LEU A 107 6.30 5.85 16.17
CA LEU A 107 6.47 6.28 17.55
C LEU A 107 7.54 5.47 18.28
N LEU A 108 7.46 4.12 18.23
CA LEU A 108 8.43 3.25 18.85
C LEU A 108 9.82 3.40 18.23
N GLY A 109 9.88 3.49 16.89
CA GLY A 109 11.13 3.73 16.17
C GLY A 109 11.84 5.03 16.60
N LYS A 110 11.06 6.12 16.79
CA LYS A 110 11.58 7.39 17.31
C LYS A 110 12.04 7.29 18.77
N ALA A 111 11.27 6.59 19.60
CA ALA A 111 11.62 6.39 21.00
C ALA A 111 12.94 5.61 21.17
N GLU A 112 13.13 4.57 20.35
CA GLU A 112 14.33 3.75 20.38
C GLU A 112 15.46 4.27 19.47
N LYS A 113 15.22 5.33 18.70
CA LYS A 113 16.16 5.87 17.70
C LYS A 113 16.60 4.81 16.68
N LYS A 114 15.67 3.95 16.28
CA LYS A 114 15.88 2.87 15.33
C LYS A 114 14.89 2.96 14.18
N PRO A 115 15.31 2.67 12.96
CA PRO A 115 14.37 2.52 11.84
C PRO A 115 13.49 1.28 12.07
N VAL A 116 12.27 1.31 11.55
CA VAL A 116 11.28 0.23 11.77
C VAL A 116 11.81 -1.14 11.34
N TYR A 117 12.55 -1.22 10.23
CA TYR A 117 13.13 -2.51 9.81
C TYR A 117 14.03 -3.18 10.87
N SER A 118 14.70 -2.37 11.68
CA SER A 118 15.53 -2.90 12.78
C SER A 118 14.69 -3.47 13.90
N LEU A 119 13.49 -2.91 14.13
CA LEU A 119 12.55 -3.41 15.15
C LEU A 119 11.90 -4.74 14.72
N ILE A 120 11.63 -4.92 13.44
CA ILE A 120 10.94 -6.11 12.90
C ILE A 120 11.89 -7.25 12.47
N GLY A 121 13.11 -7.28 12.97
CA GLY A 121 14.06 -8.39 12.77
C GLY A 121 15.28 -8.06 11.93
N GLY A 122 15.53 -6.79 11.65
CA GLY A 122 16.75 -6.29 11.03
C GLY A 122 16.84 -6.47 9.52
N LEU A 123 17.93 -5.97 8.97
CA LEU A 123 18.18 -5.99 7.53
C LEU A 123 18.43 -7.42 7.05
N LYS A 124 17.61 -7.92 6.12
CA LYS A 124 17.77 -9.23 5.48
C LYS A 124 18.44 -9.17 4.12
N LYS A 125 18.32 -8.02 3.43
CA LYS A 125 18.94 -7.74 2.14
C LYS A 125 19.38 -6.28 2.10
N GLU A 126 20.59 -6.02 1.66
CA GLU A 126 21.10 -4.65 1.52
C GLU A 126 20.40 -3.87 0.40
N LYS A 127 20.00 -4.57 -0.66
CA LYS A 127 19.32 -4.00 -1.82
C LYS A 127 18.11 -4.83 -2.21
N VAL A 128 17.03 -4.14 -2.57
CA VAL A 128 15.82 -4.74 -3.13
C VAL A 128 15.68 -4.24 -4.57
N ARG A 129 15.36 -5.17 -5.50
CA ARG A 129 15.10 -4.79 -6.89
C ARG A 129 13.89 -3.89 -6.96
N ALA A 130 14.06 -2.71 -7.51
CA ALA A 130 12.98 -1.79 -7.80
C ALA A 130 12.39 -2.05 -9.19
N TYR A 131 11.14 -1.68 -9.38
CA TYR A 131 10.49 -1.60 -10.68
C TYR A 131 9.87 -0.22 -10.87
N ALA A 132 9.76 0.20 -12.13
CA ALA A 132 9.01 1.41 -12.46
C ALA A 132 7.52 1.06 -12.65
N THR A 133 6.63 1.97 -12.25
CA THR A 133 5.19 1.85 -12.49
C THR A 133 4.73 2.89 -13.49
N GLY A 134 4.06 2.46 -14.56
CA GLY A 134 3.56 3.33 -15.62
C GLY A 134 4.70 3.99 -16.42
N GLY A 135 4.35 5.05 -17.12
CA GLY A 135 5.33 5.87 -17.80
C GLY A 135 5.68 5.43 -19.23
N ASN A 136 6.57 6.20 -19.84
CA ASN A 136 7.11 5.89 -21.15
C ASN A 136 8.23 4.84 -20.99
N PRO A 137 8.14 3.67 -21.66
CA PRO A 137 9.14 2.62 -21.56
C PRO A 137 10.57 3.06 -21.90
N SER A 138 10.75 4.01 -22.80
CA SER A 138 12.08 4.56 -23.10
C SER A 138 12.68 5.29 -21.89
N GLN A 139 11.90 6.10 -21.19
CA GLN A 139 12.33 6.75 -19.95
C GLN A 139 12.67 5.74 -18.85
N VAL A 140 11.93 4.64 -18.76
CA VAL A 140 12.20 3.55 -17.81
C VAL A 140 13.56 2.91 -18.10
N SER A 141 13.88 2.67 -19.38
CA SER A 141 15.18 2.15 -19.83
C SER A 141 16.30 3.14 -19.54
N ASP A 142 16.12 4.42 -19.89
CA ASP A 142 17.10 5.48 -19.68
C ASP A 142 17.48 5.68 -18.22
N LEU A 143 16.53 5.43 -17.31
CA LEU A 143 16.74 5.45 -15.86
C LEU A 143 17.35 4.15 -15.31
N GLY A 144 17.64 3.17 -16.17
CA GLY A 144 18.28 1.90 -15.80
C GLY A 144 17.39 0.90 -15.10
N TYR A 145 16.05 1.06 -15.15
CA TYR A 145 15.15 0.04 -14.62
C TYR A 145 15.07 -1.18 -15.52
N THR A 146 15.16 -2.36 -14.94
CA THR A 146 15.03 -3.66 -15.60
C THR A 146 13.71 -4.36 -15.28
N ALA A 147 12.75 -3.62 -14.73
CA ALA A 147 11.43 -4.10 -14.40
C ALA A 147 10.40 -2.97 -14.56
N LEU A 148 9.28 -3.29 -15.19
CA LEU A 148 8.20 -2.35 -15.48
C LEU A 148 6.86 -2.97 -15.15
N LYS A 149 6.02 -2.24 -14.40
CA LYS A 149 4.60 -2.52 -14.21
C LYS A 149 3.77 -1.48 -14.98
N PHE A 150 2.87 -1.93 -15.82
CA PHE A 150 2.00 -1.06 -16.61
C PHE A 150 0.53 -1.45 -16.47
N SER A 151 -0.34 -0.46 -16.60
CA SER A 151 -1.78 -0.63 -16.43
C SER A 151 -2.40 -1.34 -17.63
N HIS A 152 -3.28 -2.29 -17.35
CA HIS A 152 -4.09 -2.93 -18.38
C HIS A 152 -5.43 -3.37 -17.77
N GLU A 153 -6.41 -2.50 -17.84
CA GLU A 153 -7.77 -2.78 -17.40
C GLU A 153 -8.49 -3.65 -18.44
N TRP A 154 -9.42 -4.48 -17.98
CA TRP A 154 -10.27 -5.31 -18.83
C TRP A 154 -11.62 -4.66 -19.03
N GLN A 155 -12.06 -4.54 -20.28
CA GLN A 155 -13.39 -4.07 -20.64
C GLN A 155 -14.07 -5.01 -21.66
N SER A 156 -13.29 -5.66 -22.53
CA SER A 156 -13.80 -6.50 -23.62
C SER A 156 -12.75 -7.47 -24.16
N GLU A 157 -13.17 -8.40 -25.01
CA GLU A 157 -12.29 -9.37 -25.68
C GLU A 157 -11.15 -8.72 -26.50
N SER A 158 -11.34 -7.50 -27.01
CA SER A 158 -10.28 -6.77 -27.73
C SER A 158 -9.09 -6.40 -26.85
N ASP A 159 -9.25 -6.43 -25.52
CA ASP A 159 -8.17 -6.10 -24.57
C ASP A 159 -7.09 -7.18 -24.52
N TYR A 160 -7.38 -8.40 -24.98
CA TYR A 160 -6.34 -9.41 -25.18
C TYR A 160 -5.31 -8.98 -26.21
N GLU A 161 -5.74 -8.43 -27.35
CA GLU A 161 -4.86 -7.97 -28.41
C GLU A 161 -4.04 -6.76 -27.96
N THR A 162 -4.64 -5.83 -27.24
CA THR A 162 -3.94 -4.65 -26.71
C THR A 162 -2.93 -5.02 -25.61
N ALA A 163 -3.21 -6.04 -24.80
CA ALA A 163 -2.25 -6.57 -23.82
C ALA A 163 -1.04 -7.19 -24.51
N ILE A 164 -1.27 -8.02 -25.53
CA ILE A 164 -0.22 -8.66 -26.33
C ILE A 164 0.66 -7.59 -26.97
N ALA A 165 0.06 -6.63 -27.68
CA ALA A 165 0.79 -5.55 -28.33
C ALA A 165 1.63 -4.71 -27.34
N SER A 166 1.09 -4.47 -26.15
CA SER A 166 1.81 -3.78 -25.07
C SER A 166 2.99 -4.59 -24.55
N ALA A 167 2.78 -5.88 -24.28
CA ALA A 167 3.84 -6.79 -23.84
C ALA A 167 4.98 -6.89 -24.87
N GLU A 168 4.64 -7.05 -26.15
CA GLU A 168 5.59 -7.11 -27.24
C GLU A 168 6.40 -5.81 -27.36
N ARG A 169 5.72 -4.66 -27.37
CA ARG A 169 6.38 -3.35 -27.40
C ARG A 169 7.34 -3.16 -26.24
N PHE A 170 6.94 -3.50 -25.02
CA PHE A 170 7.80 -3.31 -23.84
C PHE A 170 8.93 -4.31 -23.80
N ARG A 171 8.71 -5.53 -24.27
CA ARG A 171 9.74 -6.54 -24.42
C ARG A 171 10.82 -6.09 -25.40
N ASN A 172 10.43 -5.55 -26.54
CA ASN A 172 11.35 -5.05 -27.57
C ASN A 172 12.18 -3.85 -27.06
N LEU A 173 11.60 -2.97 -26.23
CA LEU A 173 12.26 -1.80 -25.69
C LEU A 173 13.19 -2.12 -24.51
N LEU A 174 12.79 -3.00 -23.62
CA LEU A 174 13.49 -3.29 -22.37
C LEU A 174 14.38 -4.54 -22.45
N GLY A 175 14.29 -5.29 -23.52
CA GLY A 175 15.04 -6.51 -23.73
C GLY A 175 14.43 -7.76 -23.07
N LYS A 176 14.96 -8.93 -23.43
CA LYS A 176 14.44 -10.24 -23.04
C LYS A 176 14.48 -10.52 -21.54
N ASP A 177 15.43 -9.92 -20.83
CA ASP A 177 15.66 -10.17 -19.40
C ASP A 177 14.87 -9.23 -18.49
N ALA A 178 14.14 -8.24 -19.06
CA ALA A 178 13.31 -7.34 -18.29
C ALA A 178 12.09 -8.04 -17.68
N LEU A 179 11.78 -7.72 -16.43
CA LEU A 179 10.56 -8.18 -15.78
C LEU A 179 9.40 -7.27 -16.18
N LEU A 180 8.39 -7.85 -16.83
CA LEU A 180 7.16 -7.15 -17.19
C LEU A 180 6.02 -7.58 -16.26
N MET A 181 5.20 -6.62 -15.83
CA MET A 181 4.09 -6.85 -14.92
C MET A 181 2.87 -6.07 -15.39
N PHE A 182 1.70 -6.70 -15.33
CA PHE A 182 0.41 -6.03 -15.55
C PHE A 182 -0.21 -5.62 -14.22
N ASP A 183 -0.70 -4.38 -14.15
CA ASP A 183 -1.59 -3.91 -13.09
C ASP A 183 -3.00 -3.82 -13.67
N CYS A 184 -3.84 -4.77 -13.32
CA CYS A 184 -5.18 -4.91 -13.89
C CYS A 184 -6.27 -4.22 -13.05
N TYR A 185 -5.92 -3.51 -11.99
CA TYR A 185 -6.84 -2.75 -11.14
C TYR A 185 -8.12 -3.53 -10.74
N MET A 186 -7.97 -4.81 -10.43
CA MET A 186 -9.09 -5.71 -10.07
C MET A 186 -10.13 -5.90 -11.19
N SER A 187 -9.81 -5.58 -12.44
CA SER A 187 -10.74 -5.73 -13.57
C SER A 187 -10.72 -7.13 -14.20
N TRP A 188 -9.71 -7.95 -13.86
CA TRP A 188 -9.61 -9.32 -14.36
C TRP A 188 -10.23 -10.30 -13.37
N ASP A 189 -11.15 -11.13 -13.84
CA ASP A 189 -11.55 -12.34 -13.14
C ASP A 189 -10.56 -13.50 -13.41
N ALA A 190 -10.82 -14.64 -12.80
CA ALA A 190 -9.96 -15.81 -12.96
C ALA A 190 -9.88 -16.31 -14.41
N THR A 191 -10.98 -16.23 -15.17
CA THR A 191 -11.05 -16.66 -16.57
C THR A 191 -10.18 -15.78 -17.45
N VAL A 192 -10.34 -14.45 -17.34
CA VAL A 192 -9.53 -13.48 -18.04
C VAL A 192 -8.05 -13.64 -17.69
N ALA A 193 -7.72 -13.79 -16.41
CA ALA A 193 -6.34 -13.94 -15.95
C ALA A 193 -5.66 -15.21 -16.53
N ILE A 194 -6.37 -16.33 -16.55
CA ILE A 194 -5.87 -17.59 -17.12
C ILE A 194 -5.63 -17.42 -18.64
N ARG A 195 -6.62 -16.89 -19.35
CA ARG A 195 -6.52 -16.69 -20.80
C ARG A 195 -5.40 -15.70 -21.15
N MET A 196 -5.30 -14.61 -20.42
CA MET A 196 -4.23 -13.63 -20.59
C MET A 196 -2.85 -14.26 -20.38
N ARG A 197 -2.68 -15.10 -19.36
CA ARG A 197 -1.44 -15.81 -19.11
C ARG A 197 -1.07 -16.74 -20.28
N GLU A 198 -2.03 -17.49 -20.83
CA GLU A 198 -1.80 -18.37 -21.99
C GLU A 198 -1.31 -17.58 -23.20
N LEU A 199 -1.98 -16.47 -23.53
CA LEU A 199 -1.65 -15.62 -24.67
C LEU A 199 -0.28 -14.94 -24.52
N LEU A 200 0.07 -14.54 -23.30
CA LEU A 200 1.33 -13.87 -23.03
C LEU A 200 2.51 -14.83 -22.80
N ALA A 201 2.28 -16.14 -22.69
CA ALA A 201 3.31 -17.13 -22.42
C ALA A 201 4.43 -17.12 -23.46
N ILE A 202 4.15 -16.78 -24.71
CA ILE A 202 5.17 -16.68 -25.79
C ILE A 202 6.16 -15.52 -25.58
N TYR A 203 5.80 -14.53 -24.76
CA TYR A 203 6.65 -13.40 -24.41
C TYR A 203 7.39 -13.57 -23.10
N GLU A 204 7.20 -14.72 -22.44
CA GLU A 204 7.89 -15.11 -21.21
C GLU A 204 9.13 -15.96 -21.52
N PRO A 205 10.34 -15.44 -21.41
CA PRO A 205 11.37 -16.29 -20.88
C PRO A 205 11.50 -16.20 -19.36
N ILE A 206 11.16 -15.08 -18.72
CA ILE A 206 11.38 -14.94 -17.25
C ILE A 206 10.44 -13.86 -16.70
N GLY A 207 9.26 -14.27 -16.19
CA GLY A 207 8.57 -13.52 -15.19
C GLY A 207 7.55 -12.48 -15.62
N LEU A 208 6.51 -12.86 -16.38
CA LEU A 208 5.26 -12.14 -16.34
C LEU A 208 4.60 -12.40 -14.99
N ARG A 209 4.30 -11.36 -14.23
CA ARG A 209 3.52 -11.46 -13.00
C ARG A 209 2.26 -10.63 -13.14
N ILE A 210 1.13 -11.25 -12.77
CA ILE A 210 -0.17 -10.62 -12.66
C ILE A 210 -0.36 -10.29 -11.18
N PHE A 211 -0.71 -9.06 -10.89
CA PHE A 211 -0.98 -8.57 -9.53
C PHE A 211 -2.40 -8.02 -9.44
#